data_4ff86cda6ee317239b7c7c721fcd503e
#
_entry.id   4ff86cda6ee317239b7c7c721fcd503e
#
_cell.length_a   1.000
_cell.length_b   1.000
_cell.length_c   1.000
_cell.angle_alpha   90.00
_cell.angle_beta   90.00
_cell.angle_gamma   90.00
#
_symmetry.space_group_name_H-M   'P 1'
#
loop_
_entity.id
_entity.type
_entity.pdbx_description
1 polymer ?
#
loop_
_entity_poly.entity_id
_entity_poly.type
_entity_poly.pdbx_seq_one_letter_code
_entity_poly.pdbx_strand_id
1 'polypeptide(L)'
;MTQEEKTRIEERIVEILKTVFDPEIPVNIYELGLIYKIDLADDGALDIDMTFTAPNCPAADFIMEDVRTKVESVEGVSSANVNLVFEPEWDKSMMTEEARVELGFE
;
A
#
# COMPACT_ATOMS: atom_id res chain seq x y z
N MET A 1 -2.63 -20.83 -8.30
CA MET A 1 -2.97 -20.90 -6.86
C MET A 1 -4.48 -20.98 -6.66
N THR A 2 -4.91 -21.54 -5.55
CA THR A 2 -6.34 -21.60 -5.24
C THR A 2 -6.82 -20.23 -4.73
N GLN A 3 -8.14 -20.05 -4.71
CA GLN A 3 -8.72 -18.82 -4.19
C GLN A 3 -8.36 -18.63 -2.70
N GLU A 4 -8.33 -19.71 -1.94
CA GLU A 4 -7.96 -19.66 -0.52
C GLU A 4 -6.52 -19.22 -0.33
N GLU A 5 -5.61 -19.75 -1.14
CA GLU A 5 -4.21 -19.35 -1.11
C GLU A 5 -4.05 -17.88 -1.48
N LYS A 6 -4.75 -17.45 -2.52
CA LYS A 6 -4.72 -16.07 -2.98
C LYS A 6 -5.20 -15.11 -1.90
N THR A 7 -6.31 -15.43 -1.26
CA THR A 7 -6.87 -14.61 -0.17
C THR A 7 -5.89 -14.51 1.00
N ARG A 8 -5.26 -15.62 1.37
CA ARG A 8 -4.29 -15.64 2.46
C ARG A 8 -3.08 -14.77 2.16
N ILE A 9 -2.59 -14.84 0.92
CA ILE A 9 -1.46 -14.02 0.48
C ILE A 9 -1.84 -12.55 0.47
N GLU A 10 -3.03 -12.22 -0.03
CA GLU A 10 -3.53 -10.85 -0.04
C GLU A 10 -3.64 -10.27 1.37
N GLU A 11 -4.11 -11.06 2.33
CA GLU A 11 -4.19 -10.64 3.72
C GLU A 11 -2.81 -10.32 4.30
N ARG A 12 -1.81 -11.13 3.98
CA ARG A 12 -0.44 -10.88 4.42
C ARG A 12 0.16 -9.64 3.78
N ILE A 13 -0.18 -9.40 2.51
CA ILE A 13 0.24 -8.19 1.82
C ILE A 13 -0.32 -6.95 2.54
N VAL A 14 -1.60 -6.97 2.88
CA VAL A 14 -2.22 -5.88 3.63
C VAL A 14 -1.55 -5.68 4.98
N GLU A 15 -1.29 -6.76 5.71
CA GLU A 15 -0.61 -6.68 7.01
C GLU A 15 0.76 -6.01 6.88
N ILE A 16 1.53 -6.39 5.87
CA ILE A 16 2.87 -5.82 5.71
C ILE A 16 2.82 -4.38 5.23
N LEU A 17 1.83 -4.01 4.43
CA LEU A 17 1.64 -2.62 4.00
C LEU A 17 1.32 -1.71 5.19
N LYS A 18 0.70 -2.24 6.22
CA LYS A 18 0.41 -1.51 7.46
C LYS A 18 1.67 -1.24 8.30
N THR A 19 2.82 -1.75 7.90
CA THR A 19 4.10 -1.46 8.56
C THR A 19 4.90 -0.37 7.86
N VAL A 20 4.42 0.14 6.74
CA VAL A 20 5.10 1.17 5.97
C VAL A 20 4.50 2.53 6.30
N PHE A 21 5.35 3.50 6.64
CA PHE A 21 4.93 4.83 7.03
C PHE A 21 5.60 5.88 6.16
N ASP A 22 4.86 6.94 5.85
CA ASP A 22 5.46 8.18 5.38
C ASP A 22 6.20 8.77 6.60
N PRO A 23 7.47 9.18 6.47
CA PRO A 23 8.22 9.65 7.63
C PRO A 23 7.65 10.88 8.33
N GLU A 24 6.76 11.60 7.66
CA GLU A 24 6.16 12.81 8.22
C GLU A 24 4.78 12.58 8.84
N ILE A 25 4.21 11.39 8.68
CA ILE A 25 2.83 11.10 9.10
C ILE A 25 2.82 9.86 10.01
N PRO A 26 2.26 9.95 11.21
CA PRO A 26 2.28 8.82 12.17
C PRO A 26 1.18 7.77 11.91
N VAL A 27 0.79 7.58 10.66
CA VAL A 27 -0.19 6.58 10.25
C VAL A 27 0.38 5.84 9.05
N ASN A 28 0.17 4.52 8.99
CA ASN A 28 0.69 3.72 7.91
C ASN A 28 0.02 4.06 6.57
N ILE A 29 0.71 3.73 5.47
CA ILE A 29 0.25 4.10 4.13
C ILE A 29 -1.05 3.43 3.73
N TYR A 30 -1.34 2.24 4.27
CA TYR A 30 -2.56 1.52 3.94
C TYR A 30 -3.78 2.24 4.51
N GLU A 31 -3.74 2.61 5.77
CA GLU A 31 -4.86 3.30 6.42
C GLU A 31 -4.98 4.76 6.00
N LEU A 32 -3.90 5.35 5.49
CA LEU A 32 -3.97 6.67 4.85
C LEU A 32 -4.74 6.65 3.54
N GLY A 33 -4.96 5.45 2.97
CA GLY A 33 -5.66 5.34 1.69
C GLY A 33 -4.74 5.58 0.49
N LEU A 34 -3.44 5.37 0.65
CA LEU A 34 -2.49 5.58 -0.44
C LEU A 34 -2.38 4.40 -1.40
N ILE A 35 -2.92 3.25 -1.02
CA ILE A 35 -2.89 2.05 -1.86
C ILE A 35 -4.21 1.97 -2.63
N TYR A 36 -4.14 2.13 -3.94
CA TYR A 36 -5.33 2.17 -4.78
C TYR A 36 -5.68 0.82 -5.40
N LYS A 37 -4.69 -0.03 -5.63
CA LYS A 37 -4.93 -1.34 -6.23
C LYS A 37 -3.92 -2.35 -5.70
N ILE A 38 -4.39 -3.54 -5.41
CA ILE A 38 -3.56 -4.71 -5.11
C ILE A 38 -4.05 -5.82 -6.02
N ASP A 39 -3.25 -6.18 -7.01
CA ASP A 39 -3.61 -7.19 -7.99
C ASP A 39 -2.60 -8.33 -7.95
N LEU A 40 -3.03 -9.49 -7.46
CA LEU A 40 -2.19 -10.67 -7.36
C LEU A 40 -2.58 -11.67 -8.42
N ALA A 41 -1.65 -11.96 -9.33
CA ALA A 41 -1.86 -12.94 -10.38
C ALA A 41 -1.67 -14.36 -9.84
N ASP A 42 -2.17 -15.35 -10.58
CA ASP A 42 -2.09 -16.75 -10.17
C ASP A 42 -0.67 -17.29 -10.06
N ASP A 43 0.27 -16.69 -10.77
CA ASP A 43 1.69 -17.08 -10.68
C ASP A 43 2.44 -16.37 -9.56
N GLY A 44 1.75 -15.55 -8.78
CA GLY A 44 2.36 -14.81 -7.67
C GLY A 44 2.88 -13.43 -8.04
N ALA A 45 2.75 -13.01 -9.29
CA ALA A 45 3.13 -11.65 -9.69
C ALA A 45 2.16 -10.65 -9.09
N LEU A 46 2.68 -9.64 -8.40
CA LEU A 46 1.90 -8.65 -7.70
C LEU A 46 2.05 -7.29 -8.36
N ASP A 47 0.94 -6.62 -8.58
CA ASP A 47 0.91 -5.26 -9.13
C ASP A 47 0.17 -4.37 -8.16
N ILE A 48 0.83 -3.31 -7.70
CA ILE A 48 0.27 -2.36 -6.74
C ILE A 48 0.29 -0.97 -7.36
N ASP A 49 -0.85 -0.29 -7.29
CA ASP A 49 -0.95 1.12 -7.61
C ASP A 49 -1.05 1.89 -6.31
N MET A 50 -0.22 2.92 -6.14
CA MET A 50 -0.24 3.76 -4.96
C MET A 50 -0.03 5.23 -5.32
N THR A 51 -0.37 6.09 -4.38
CA THR A 51 -0.19 7.53 -4.52
C THR A 51 0.40 8.10 -3.23
N PHE A 52 0.55 9.42 -3.20
CA PHE A 52 0.99 10.16 -2.01
C PHE A 52 0.03 11.30 -1.72
N THR A 53 0.11 11.86 -0.51
CA THR A 53 -0.77 12.96 -0.11
C THR A 53 -0.43 14.27 -0.82
N ALA A 54 0.76 14.35 -1.39
CA ALA A 54 1.22 15.51 -2.16
C ALA A 54 2.01 15.03 -3.38
N PRO A 55 1.88 15.71 -4.54
CA PRO A 55 2.53 15.27 -5.77
C PRO A 55 4.05 15.31 -5.74
N ASN A 56 4.66 16.07 -4.85
CA ASN A 56 6.11 16.24 -4.75
C ASN A 56 6.64 15.74 -3.41
N CYS A 57 6.36 14.50 -3.08
CA CYS A 57 6.88 13.89 -1.86
C CYS A 57 8.36 13.55 -2.05
N PRO A 58 9.29 14.16 -1.31
CA PRO A 58 10.73 13.88 -1.49
C PRO A 58 11.12 12.47 -1.07
N ALA A 59 10.30 11.79 -0.28
CA ALA A 59 10.54 10.41 0.14
C ALA A 59 9.82 9.38 -0.75
N ALA A 60 9.18 9.80 -1.84
CA ALA A 60 8.35 8.91 -2.67
C ALA A 60 9.12 7.69 -3.17
N ASP A 61 10.30 7.88 -3.74
CA ASP A 61 11.08 6.77 -4.28
C ASP A 61 11.49 5.80 -3.17
N PHE A 62 11.85 6.32 -2.02
CA PHE A 62 12.23 5.49 -0.87
C PHE A 62 11.04 4.66 -0.37
N ILE A 63 9.88 5.29 -0.25
CA ILE A 63 8.67 4.60 0.22
C ILE A 63 8.24 3.54 -0.77
N MET A 64 8.26 3.83 -2.07
CA MET A 64 7.89 2.87 -3.11
C MET A 64 8.83 1.67 -3.12
N GLU A 65 10.13 1.89 -2.96
CA GLU A 65 11.10 0.81 -2.89
C GLU A 65 10.91 -0.02 -1.62
N ASP A 66 10.58 0.62 -0.50
CA ASP A 66 10.29 -0.07 0.74
C ASP A 66 9.04 -0.95 0.61
N VAL A 67 7.99 -0.43 -0.03
CA VAL A 67 6.78 -1.21 -0.32
C VAL A 67 7.13 -2.42 -1.18
N ARG A 68 7.85 -2.21 -2.28
CA ARG A 68 8.22 -3.30 -3.19
C ARG A 68 9.00 -4.39 -2.45
N THR A 69 10.01 -4.00 -1.72
CA THR A 69 10.86 -4.95 -0.98
C THR A 69 10.06 -5.74 0.04
N LYS A 70 9.20 -5.06 0.78
CA LYS A 70 8.40 -5.71 1.83
C LYS A 70 7.36 -6.66 1.27
N VAL A 71 6.64 -6.27 0.20
CA VAL A 71 5.63 -7.17 -0.36
C VAL A 71 6.28 -8.36 -1.06
N GLU A 72 7.47 -8.20 -1.62
CA GLU A 72 8.21 -9.33 -2.21
C GLU A 72 8.64 -10.35 -1.16
N SER A 73 8.74 -9.94 0.10
CA SER A 73 9.09 -10.86 1.18
C SER A 73 7.94 -11.77 1.60
N VAL A 74 6.72 -11.48 1.15
CA VAL A 74 5.56 -12.30 1.48
C VAL A 74 5.63 -13.61 0.71
N GLU A 75 5.51 -14.73 1.42
CA GLU A 75 5.52 -16.05 0.80
C GLU A 75 4.35 -16.17 -0.17
N GLY A 76 4.64 -16.60 -1.39
CA GLY A 76 3.66 -16.71 -2.46
C GLY A 76 3.73 -15.57 -3.46
N VAL A 77 4.43 -14.49 -3.14
CA VAL A 77 4.68 -13.38 -4.08
C VAL A 77 5.98 -13.67 -4.83
N SER A 78 5.88 -13.83 -6.16
CA SER A 78 7.05 -14.13 -6.98
C SER A 78 7.78 -12.87 -7.45
N SER A 79 7.04 -11.78 -7.62
CA SER A 79 7.59 -10.49 -8.03
C SER A 79 6.60 -9.41 -7.65
N ALA A 80 7.07 -8.18 -7.51
CA ALA A 80 6.19 -7.06 -7.22
C ALA A 80 6.54 -5.87 -8.10
N ASN A 81 5.51 -5.22 -8.62
CA ASN A 81 5.60 -4.00 -9.38
C ASN A 81 4.78 -2.94 -8.65
N VAL A 82 5.39 -1.81 -8.33
CA VAL A 82 4.71 -0.72 -7.62
C VAL A 82 4.67 0.49 -8.54
N ASN A 83 3.47 0.95 -8.83
CA ASN A 83 3.24 2.05 -9.76
C ASN A 83 2.76 3.28 -8.99
N LEU A 84 3.34 4.42 -9.31
CA LEU A 84 2.88 5.70 -8.76
C LEU A 84 1.79 6.26 -9.67
N VAL A 85 0.61 6.49 -9.11
CA VAL A 85 -0.53 7.03 -9.87
C VAL A 85 -1.07 8.28 -9.16
N PHE A 86 -1.66 9.19 -9.92
CA PHE A 86 -2.21 10.43 -9.40
C PHE A 86 -3.71 10.57 -9.70
N GLU A 87 -4.31 9.55 -10.29
CA GLU A 87 -5.74 9.52 -10.58
C GLU A 87 -6.38 8.32 -9.86
N PRO A 88 -7.41 8.52 -9.05
CA PRO A 88 -7.95 9.83 -8.61
C PRO A 88 -6.99 10.53 -7.65
N GLU A 89 -7.11 11.84 -7.54
CA GLU A 89 -6.32 12.62 -6.61
C GLU A 89 -6.65 12.20 -5.16
N TRP A 90 -5.63 12.06 -4.33
CA TRP A 90 -5.84 11.66 -2.94
C TRP A 90 -6.62 12.72 -2.16
N ASP A 91 -7.52 12.26 -1.31
CA ASP A 91 -8.37 13.11 -0.48
C ASP A 91 -8.49 12.48 0.91
N LYS A 92 -8.74 13.30 1.92
CA LYS A 92 -8.89 12.85 3.31
C LYS A 92 -9.97 11.79 3.48
N SER A 93 -11.01 11.83 2.64
CA SER A 93 -12.08 10.84 2.70
C SER A 93 -11.62 9.42 2.37
N MET A 94 -10.44 9.28 1.79
CA MET A 94 -9.85 7.98 1.45
C MET A 94 -9.19 7.30 2.65
N MET A 95 -8.95 8.05 3.74
CA MET A 95 -8.42 7.47 4.98
C MET A 95 -9.45 6.61 5.67
N THR A 96 -8.97 5.57 6.38
CA THR A 96 -9.84 4.82 7.27
C THR A 96 -10.29 5.72 8.42
N GLU A 97 -11.37 5.32 9.09
CA GLU A 97 -11.84 6.03 10.27
C GLU A 97 -10.73 6.09 11.34
N GLU A 98 -10.02 4.99 11.53
CA GLU A 98 -8.92 4.92 12.50
C GLU A 98 -7.84 5.94 12.19
N ALA A 99 -7.47 6.09 10.92
CA ALA A 99 -6.47 7.06 10.51
C ALA A 99 -6.95 8.49 10.76
N ARG A 100 -8.22 8.78 10.45
CA ARG A 100 -8.78 10.12 10.69
C ARG A 100 -8.78 10.48 12.17
N VAL A 101 -9.14 9.52 13.00
CA VAL A 101 -9.12 9.72 14.47
C VAL A 101 -7.70 9.98 14.95
N GLU A 102 -6.74 9.17 14.50
CA GLU A 102 -5.33 9.29 14.89
C GLU A 102 -4.75 10.66 14.51
N LEU A 103 -5.15 11.19 13.36
CA LEU A 103 -4.65 12.48 12.86
C LEU A 103 -5.49 13.66 13.30
N GLY A 104 -6.58 13.43 14.05
CA GLY A 104 -7.42 14.50 14.57
C GLY A 104 -8.39 15.11 13.58
N PHE A 105 -8.79 14.37 12.55
CA PHE A 105 -9.76 14.84 11.56
C PHE A 105 -11.21 14.47 11.90
N GLU A 106 -11.41 13.79 13.00
CA GLU A 106 -12.74 13.44 13.49
C GLU A 106 -13.19 14.42 14.58
#